data_8327364a57dca8b95c0aa2bc84319137
#
_entry.id   8327364a57dca8b95c0aa2bc84319137
#
_cell.length_a   1.000
_cell.length_b   1.000
_cell.length_c   1.000
_cell.angle_alpha   90.00
_cell.angle_beta   90.00
_cell.angle_gamma   90.00
#
_symmetry.space_group_name_H-M   'P 1'
#
loop_
_entity.id
_entity.type
_entity.pdbx_description
1 polymer ?
#
loop_
_entity_poly.entity_id
_entity_poly.type
_entity_poly.pdbx_seq_one_letter_code
_entity_poly.pdbx_strand_id
1 'polypeptide(L)'
;IRGIKEHVFSVLRDVVFISNEINDSTRFDLGDPRSITNAVFHILRNAHALDHKAPPNLVVCWGGHSISREEYDYTKKVGYELGLRGLDVCTGCGPGAMKGPMKGANIGHAKQRISRGRYIGITEPGIIAAEPPNPIVNQLVIMPDIEKRLEAFVRLGHGVMVFPGGAGTAEEILYLLGILLDPENAQQPLPVILTGPKDSGAYFERIAQFLEGTVGKAALARLRIVPGDPAEAARQMSQSLEEVREHRRRANDSYNFNWLLRIRPDFQLPFEVTHETMRALDLHRSLPPYQLAANLRRAFSGIVTGNVKDHGIKAIEARGPYE
;
A
#
# COMPACT_ATOMS: atom_id res chain seq x y z
N ILE A 1 7.97 -8.49 25.00
CA ILE A 1 6.68 -8.87 25.60
C ILE A 1 5.66 -7.72 25.47
N ARG A 2 6.00 -6.45 25.83
CA ARG A 2 5.04 -5.33 25.77
C ARG A 2 4.48 -5.11 24.34
N GLY A 3 5.34 -5.00 23.34
CA GLY A 3 4.90 -4.79 21.95
C GLY A 3 4.01 -5.93 21.42
N ILE A 4 4.30 -7.19 21.78
CA ILE A 4 3.46 -8.34 21.40
C ILE A 4 2.06 -8.20 22.01
N LYS A 5 1.96 -7.81 23.29
CA LYS A 5 0.65 -7.57 23.93
C LYS A 5 -0.12 -6.46 23.23
N GLU A 6 0.54 -5.35 22.91
CA GLU A 6 -0.08 -4.21 22.21
C GLU A 6 -0.60 -4.64 20.82
N HIS A 7 0.16 -5.47 20.08
CA HIS A 7 -0.30 -6.01 18.80
C HIS A 7 -1.50 -6.94 18.95
N VAL A 8 -1.51 -7.84 19.95
CA VAL A 8 -2.68 -8.71 20.23
C VAL A 8 -3.92 -7.89 20.55
N PHE A 9 -3.80 -6.88 21.40
CA PHE A 9 -4.93 -5.97 21.69
C PHE A 9 -5.40 -5.21 20.45
N SER A 10 -4.49 -4.78 19.58
CA SER A 10 -4.86 -4.14 18.33
C SER A 10 -5.65 -5.07 17.41
N VAL A 11 -5.22 -6.33 17.29
CA VAL A 11 -5.95 -7.36 16.52
C VAL A 11 -7.35 -7.56 17.10
N LEU A 12 -7.48 -7.80 18.40
CA LEU A 12 -8.77 -7.99 19.05
C LEU A 12 -9.69 -6.77 18.88
N ARG A 13 -9.16 -5.56 19.10
CA ARG A 13 -9.90 -4.31 18.90
C ARG A 13 -10.49 -4.22 17.50
N ASP A 14 -9.67 -4.44 16.47
CA ASP A 14 -10.12 -4.23 15.10
C ASP A 14 -11.01 -5.38 14.61
N VAL A 15 -10.71 -6.63 14.97
CA VAL A 15 -11.55 -7.77 14.59
C VAL A 15 -12.95 -7.64 15.21
N VAL A 16 -13.04 -7.29 16.50
CA VAL A 16 -14.35 -7.06 17.15
C VAL A 16 -15.09 -5.89 16.53
N PHE A 17 -14.37 -4.78 16.25
CA PHE A 17 -14.97 -3.62 15.60
C PHE A 17 -15.50 -3.95 14.20
N ILE A 18 -14.70 -4.65 13.38
CA ILE A 18 -15.08 -5.06 12.02
C ILE A 18 -16.29 -5.99 12.07
N SER A 19 -16.29 -7.00 12.95
CA SER A 19 -17.45 -7.89 13.09
C SER A 19 -18.72 -7.11 13.41
N ASN A 20 -18.69 -6.35 14.50
CA ASN A 20 -19.90 -5.73 15.04
C ASN A 20 -20.39 -4.51 14.23
N GLU A 21 -19.46 -3.66 13.77
CA GLU A 21 -19.81 -2.36 13.18
C GLU A 21 -19.78 -2.34 11.66
N ILE A 22 -19.01 -3.25 11.04
CA ILE A 22 -18.85 -3.28 9.58
C ILE A 22 -19.66 -4.42 8.96
N ASN A 23 -19.56 -5.65 9.50
CA ASN A 23 -20.17 -6.81 8.89
C ASN A 23 -21.60 -7.07 9.38
N ASP A 24 -21.84 -6.94 10.68
CA ASP A 24 -23.09 -7.34 11.33
C ASP A 24 -24.10 -6.17 11.45
N SER A 25 -23.66 -4.93 11.18
CA SER A 25 -24.52 -3.77 11.25
C SER A 25 -25.00 -3.32 9.86
N THR A 26 -26.14 -2.63 9.83
CA THR A 26 -26.66 -1.98 8.61
C THR A 26 -26.05 -0.58 8.37
N ARG A 27 -25.01 -0.24 9.12
CA ARG A 27 -24.40 1.09 9.10
C ARG A 27 -23.67 1.39 7.79
N PHE A 28 -23.06 0.38 7.20
CA PHE A 28 -22.29 0.52 5.97
C PHE A 28 -22.82 -0.41 4.90
N ASP A 29 -23.15 0.15 3.74
CA ASP A 29 -23.41 -0.62 2.54
C ASP A 29 -22.07 -0.94 1.84
N LEU A 30 -21.61 -2.17 1.98
CA LEU A 30 -20.34 -2.62 1.37
C LEU A 30 -20.44 -2.85 -0.15
N GLY A 31 -21.59 -2.61 -0.76
CA GLY A 31 -21.78 -2.51 -2.21
C GLY A 31 -21.61 -1.10 -2.77
N ASP A 32 -21.69 -0.07 -1.91
CA ASP A 32 -21.52 1.33 -2.32
C ASP A 32 -20.10 1.84 -2.06
N PRO A 33 -19.40 2.36 -3.09
CA PRO A 33 -18.02 2.85 -2.96
C PRO A 33 -17.81 3.93 -1.90
N ARG A 34 -18.77 4.82 -1.72
CA ARG A 34 -18.68 5.88 -0.71
C ARG A 34 -18.83 5.33 0.69
N SER A 35 -19.71 4.36 0.85
CA SER A 35 -19.91 3.67 2.12
C SER A 35 -18.70 2.80 2.49
N ILE A 36 -18.07 2.13 1.51
CA ILE A 36 -16.79 1.41 1.71
C ILE A 36 -15.70 2.37 2.20
N THR A 37 -15.51 3.51 1.54
CA THR A 37 -14.56 4.54 1.97
C THR A 37 -14.84 5.02 3.40
N ASN A 38 -16.10 5.21 3.75
CA ASN A 38 -16.51 5.59 5.09
C ASN A 38 -16.21 4.47 6.11
N ALA A 39 -16.43 3.21 5.76
CA ALA A 39 -16.03 2.06 6.60
C ALA A 39 -14.52 2.04 6.84
N VAL A 40 -13.70 2.22 5.80
CA VAL A 40 -12.22 2.32 5.91
C VAL A 40 -11.83 3.47 6.85
N PHE A 41 -12.44 4.64 6.71
CA PHE A 41 -12.21 5.76 7.63
C PHE A 41 -12.53 5.40 9.07
N HIS A 42 -13.67 4.74 9.32
CA HIS A 42 -14.08 4.36 10.67
C HIS A 42 -13.15 3.30 11.30
N ILE A 43 -12.66 2.33 10.52
CA ILE A 43 -11.66 1.36 10.99
C ILE A 43 -10.37 2.09 11.39
N LEU A 44 -9.83 2.94 10.53
CA LEU A 44 -8.63 3.73 10.79
C LEU A 44 -8.78 4.63 12.02
N ARG A 45 -9.96 5.26 12.19
CA ARG A 45 -10.29 6.08 13.35
C ARG A 45 -10.34 5.24 14.63
N ASN A 46 -11.00 4.09 14.60
CA ASN A 46 -11.07 3.16 15.73
C ASN A 46 -9.67 2.66 16.14
N ALA A 47 -8.81 2.45 15.15
CA ALA A 47 -7.43 2.05 15.35
C ALA A 47 -6.49 3.19 15.81
N HIS A 48 -7.02 4.42 15.99
CA HIS A 48 -6.25 5.62 16.31
C HIS A 48 -5.14 5.94 15.29
N ALA A 49 -5.29 5.46 14.03
CA ALA A 49 -4.36 5.76 12.96
C ALA A 49 -4.55 7.15 12.37
N LEU A 50 -5.71 7.77 12.58
CA LEU A 50 -6.02 9.14 12.17
C LEU A 50 -5.72 10.08 13.35
N ASP A 51 -4.58 10.76 13.29
CA ASP A 51 -4.20 11.78 14.29
C ASP A 51 -4.27 13.17 13.65
N HIS A 52 -5.29 13.95 14.03
CA HIS A 52 -5.51 15.30 13.53
C HIS A 52 -4.41 16.31 13.94
N LYS A 53 -3.57 15.95 14.91
CA LYS A 53 -2.43 16.74 15.35
C LYS A 53 -1.13 16.37 14.65
N ALA A 54 -1.10 15.20 13.97
CA ALA A 54 0.08 14.80 13.22
C ALA A 54 0.20 15.64 11.93
N PRO A 55 1.41 16.05 11.57
CA PRO A 55 1.64 16.71 10.29
C PRO A 55 1.38 15.73 9.13
N PRO A 56 1.05 16.23 7.92
CA PRO A 56 0.89 15.39 6.72
C PRO A 56 2.26 14.94 6.19
N ASN A 57 2.86 13.95 6.84
CA ASN A 57 4.23 13.49 6.62
C ASN A 57 4.36 11.96 6.52
N LEU A 58 3.25 11.24 6.29
CA LEU A 58 3.25 9.78 6.27
C LEU A 58 3.59 9.25 4.88
N VAL A 59 4.67 8.45 4.78
CA VAL A 59 5.10 7.77 3.57
C VAL A 59 4.76 6.29 3.66
N VAL A 60 4.01 5.79 2.68
CA VAL A 60 3.75 4.36 2.51
C VAL A 60 4.94 3.70 1.84
N CYS A 61 5.41 2.58 2.36
CA CYS A 61 6.50 1.81 1.80
C CYS A 61 6.04 0.39 1.48
N TRP A 62 6.11 0.02 0.20
CA TRP A 62 5.78 -1.29 -0.34
C TRP A 62 7.03 -1.99 -0.88
N GLY A 63 7.00 -3.31 -0.98
CA GLY A 63 8.09 -4.11 -1.54
C GLY A 63 8.11 -5.55 -1.04
N GLY A 64 9.08 -6.33 -1.47
CA GLY A 64 9.19 -7.75 -1.17
C GLY A 64 9.39 -8.06 0.32
N HIS A 65 8.75 -9.12 0.80
CA HIS A 65 8.96 -9.64 2.16
C HIS A 65 10.23 -10.50 2.25
N SER A 66 10.54 -11.24 1.20
CA SER A 66 11.76 -12.07 1.08
C SER A 66 12.74 -11.40 0.14
N ILE A 67 13.64 -10.60 0.69
CA ILE A 67 14.64 -9.80 -0.03
C ILE A 67 16.05 -10.11 0.46
N SER A 68 17.05 -9.78 -0.36
CA SER A 68 18.46 -9.93 -0.02
C SER A 68 18.86 -9.02 1.15
N ARG A 69 20.01 -9.31 1.74
CA ARG A 69 20.57 -8.46 2.79
C ARG A 69 20.88 -7.05 2.30
N GLU A 70 21.36 -6.94 1.07
CA GLU A 70 21.67 -5.65 0.44
C GLU A 70 20.42 -4.82 0.22
N GLU A 71 19.36 -5.43 -0.34
CA GLU A 71 18.05 -4.76 -0.48
C GLU A 71 17.49 -4.31 0.86
N TYR A 72 17.57 -5.17 1.89
CA TYR A 72 17.14 -4.80 3.23
C TYR A 72 17.91 -3.60 3.80
N ASP A 73 19.24 -3.63 3.70
CA ASP A 73 20.10 -2.53 4.20
C ASP A 73 19.85 -1.23 3.41
N TYR A 74 19.54 -1.34 2.11
CA TYR A 74 19.10 -0.20 1.30
C TYR A 74 17.78 0.38 1.79
N THR A 75 16.73 -0.44 1.95
CA THR A 75 15.41 0.02 2.44
C THR A 75 15.53 0.68 3.81
N LYS A 76 16.42 0.15 4.66
CA LYS A 76 16.73 0.74 5.97
C LYS A 76 17.41 2.11 5.83
N LYS A 77 18.33 2.28 4.86
CA LYS A 77 18.96 3.59 4.58
C LYS A 77 17.92 4.60 4.10
N VAL A 78 17.02 4.21 3.18
CA VAL A 78 15.90 5.07 2.74
C VAL A 78 15.05 5.49 3.95
N GLY A 79 14.64 4.54 4.78
CA GLY A 79 13.87 4.86 6.00
C GLY A 79 14.61 5.81 6.93
N TYR A 80 15.93 5.65 7.11
CA TYR A 80 16.76 6.55 7.90
C TYR A 80 16.73 7.98 7.35
N GLU A 81 16.85 8.14 6.04
CA GLU A 81 16.77 9.43 5.37
C GLU A 81 15.37 10.08 5.47
N LEU A 82 14.30 9.26 5.42
CA LEU A 82 12.94 9.73 5.69
C LEU A 82 12.81 10.23 7.15
N GLY A 83 13.29 9.44 8.12
CA GLY A 83 13.26 9.80 9.53
C GLY A 83 14.07 11.04 9.87
N LEU A 84 15.23 11.28 9.23
CA LEU A 84 16.00 12.51 9.37
C LEU A 84 15.21 13.77 8.92
N ARG A 85 14.24 13.58 8.01
CA ARG A 85 13.34 14.65 7.50
C ARG A 85 12.03 14.72 8.28
N GLY A 86 11.89 13.97 9.37
CA GLY A 86 10.69 13.94 10.20
C GLY A 86 9.49 13.25 9.51
N LEU A 87 9.76 12.38 8.53
CA LEU A 87 8.71 11.65 7.83
C LEU A 87 8.41 10.34 8.53
N ASP A 88 7.12 10.07 8.76
CA ASP A 88 6.59 8.85 9.32
C ASP A 88 6.48 7.75 8.26
N VAL A 89 6.43 6.49 8.68
CA VAL A 89 6.39 5.34 7.75
C VAL A 89 5.20 4.44 8.01
N CYS A 90 4.50 4.09 6.93
CA CYS A 90 3.42 3.10 6.92
C CYS A 90 3.79 1.93 6.01
N THR A 91 3.57 0.69 6.44
CA THR A 91 3.84 -0.51 5.63
C THR A 91 2.84 -1.62 5.90
N GLY A 92 2.94 -2.74 5.14
CA GLY A 92 2.21 -3.99 5.39
C GLY A 92 2.65 -4.76 6.63
N CYS A 93 3.51 -4.19 7.46
CA CYS A 93 4.03 -4.68 8.74
C CYS A 93 4.85 -5.98 8.73
N GLY A 94 5.05 -6.62 7.60
CA GLY A 94 5.88 -7.84 7.47
C GLY A 94 7.39 -7.59 7.58
N PRO A 95 8.22 -8.60 7.31
CA PRO A 95 9.69 -8.48 7.22
C PRO A 95 10.15 -7.77 5.95
N GLY A 96 11.41 -7.89 5.63
CA GLY A 96 12.01 -7.42 4.37
C GLY A 96 11.86 -5.93 4.15
N ALA A 97 11.37 -5.55 2.97
CA ALA A 97 11.17 -4.16 2.54
C ALA A 97 10.12 -3.41 3.37
N MET A 98 9.32 -4.09 4.16
CA MET A 98 8.35 -3.46 5.08
C MET A 98 8.99 -3.10 6.42
N LYS A 99 9.90 -3.95 6.94
CA LYS A 99 10.60 -3.70 8.21
C LYS A 99 11.76 -2.72 8.08
N GLY A 100 12.50 -2.77 6.98
CA GLY A 100 13.69 -1.94 6.76
C GLY A 100 13.41 -0.44 6.92
N PRO A 101 12.44 0.14 6.20
CA PRO A 101 12.12 1.55 6.29
C PRO A 101 11.69 1.99 7.69
N MET A 102 10.87 1.21 8.38
CA MET A 102 10.46 1.51 9.76
C MET A 102 11.66 1.55 10.71
N LYS A 103 12.55 0.55 10.59
CA LYS A 103 13.77 0.51 11.41
C LYS A 103 14.70 1.70 11.14
N GLY A 104 14.84 2.06 9.87
CA GLY A 104 15.60 3.23 9.47
C GLY A 104 15.02 4.52 10.00
N ALA A 105 13.72 4.74 9.79
CA ALA A 105 13.00 5.94 10.24
C ALA A 105 13.07 6.09 11.77
N ASN A 106 12.95 5.01 12.53
CA ASN A 106 13.10 5.02 13.97
C ASN A 106 14.48 5.55 14.40
N ILE A 107 15.56 5.14 13.73
CA ILE A 107 16.89 5.64 13.99
C ILE A 107 17.03 7.12 13.58
N GLY A 108 16.47 7.50 12.41
CA GLY A 108 16.46 8.88 11.94
C GLY A 108 15.72 9.83 12.89
N HIS A 109 14.53 9.45 13.33
CA HIS A 109 13.74 10.18 14.32
C HIS A 109 14.50 10.35 15.65
N ALA A 110 15.13 9.27 16.13
CA ALA A 110 15.93 9.35 17.35
C ALA A 110 17.10 10.38 17.22
N LYS A 111 17.76 10.43 16.06
CA LYS A 111 18.80 11.43 15.78
C LYS A 111 18.26 12.86 15.73
N GLN A 112 17.05 13.04 15.26
CA GLN A 112 16.35 14.34 15.22
C GLN A 112 15.63 14.67 16.54
N ARG A 113 15.75 13.81 17.55
CA ARG A 113 15.04 13.95 18.85
C ARG A 113 13.51 13.97 18.70
N ILE A 114 12.99 13.32 17.68
CA ILE A 114 11.55 13.13 17.45
C ILE A 114 11.10 11.92 18.27
N SER A 115 10.36 12.15 19.34
CA SER A 115 9.89 11.10 20.25
C SER A 115 8.55 10.46 19.85
N ARG A 116 7.81 11.08 18.93
CA ARG A 116 6.46 10.67 18.49
C ARG A 116 6.43 10.19 17.07
N GLY A 117 7.51 9.58 16.58
CA GLY A 117 7.55 8.96 15.25
C GLY A 117 6.50 7.85 15.13
N ARG A 118 5.79 7.81 14.01
CA ARG A 118 4.72 6.85 13.72
C ARG A 118 5.23 5.78 12.78
N TYR A 119 5.03 4.53 13.16
CA TYR A 119 5.38 3.34 12.37
C TYR A 119 4.12 2.50 12.25
N ILE A 120 3.31 2.83 11.25
CA ILE A 120 1.97 2.27 11.08
C ILE A 120 2.06 0.98 10.28
N GLY A 121 1.55 -0.11 10.85
CA GLY A 121 1.36 -1.37 10.15
C GLY A 121 -0.10 -1.56 9.76
N ILE A 122 -0.39 -1.77 8.47
CA ILE A 122 -1.73 -2.09 8.00
C ILE A 122 -1.71 -3.50 7.41
N THR A 123 -2.48 -4.40 8.00
CA THR A 123 -2.55 -5.80 7.61
C THR A 123 -3.99 -6.30 7.49
N GLU A 124 -4.17 -7.57 7.19
CA GLU A 124 -5.46 -8.25 7.13
C GLU A 124 -5.38 -9.60 7.83
N PRO A 125 -6.53 -10.26 8.16
CA PRO A 125 -6.52 -11.52 8.90
C PRO A 125 -5.71 -12.63 8.26
N GLY A 126 -5.76 -12.77 6.93
CA GLY A 126 -5.01 -13.79 6.20
C GLY A 126 -3.51 -13.64 6.32
N ILE A 127 -3.01 -12.40 6.28
CA ILE A 127 -1.58 -12.11 6.39
C ILE A 127 -1.10 -12.25 7.84
N ILE A 128 -1.83 -11.68 8.81
CA ILE A 128 -1.39 -11.69 10.21
C ILE A 128 -1.42 -13.10 10.83
N ALA A 129 -2.25 -13.98 10.31
CA ALA A 129 -2.29 -15.39 10.73
C ALA A 129 -1.02 -16.13 10.28
N ALA A 130 -0.45 -15.77 9.13
CA ALA A 130 0.75 -16.38 8.58
C ALA A 130 2.05 -15.75 9.11
N GLU A 131 2.04 -14.46 9.38
CA GLU A 131 3.25 -13.69 9.69
C GLU A 131 2.99 -12.59 10.74
N PRO A 132 3.68 -12.63 11.90
CA PRO A 132 3.48 -11.63 12.94
C PRO A 132 4.03 -10.26 12.49
N PRO A 133 3.43 -9.14 12.98
CA PRO A 133 3.93 -7.80 12.71
C PRO A 133 5.36 -7.63 13.21
N ASN A 134 6.18 -6.91 12.45
CA ASN A 134 7.53 -6.59 12.90
C ASN A 134 7.50 -5.72 14.17
N PRO A 135 8.50 -5.87 15.07
CA PRO A 135 8.48 -5.23 16.40
C PRO A 135 8.65 -3.70 16.40
N ILE A 136 8.87 -3.08 15.23
CA ILE A 136 8.99 -1.62 15.11
C ILE A 136 7.60 -0.96 15.02
N VAL A 137 6.59 -1.72 14.55
CA VAL A 137 5.21 -1.23 14.45
C VAL A 137 4.72 -0.76 15.81
N ASN A 138 4.36 0.52 15.91
CA ASN A 138 3.78 1.12 17.12
C ASN A 138 2.30 1.49 16.98
N GLN A 139 1.76 1.40 15.77
CA GLN A 139 0.32 1.50 15.48
C GLN A 139 -0.06 0.39 14.50
N LEU A 140 -0.79 -0.60 14.95
CA LEU A 140 -1.24 -1.72 14.12
C LEU A 140 -2.73 -1.57 13.80
N VAL A 141 -3.06 -1.75 12.52
CA VAL A 141 -4.44 -1.71 12.00
C VAL A 141 -4.73 -3.00 11.25
N ILE A 142 -5.86 -3.62 11.52
CA ILE A 142 -6.36 -4.77 10.79
C ILE A 142 -7.50 -4.32 9.88
N MET A 143 -7.37 -4.57 8.58
CA MET A 143 -8.44 -4.34 7.60
C MET A 143 -9.16 -5.66 7.30
N PRO A 144 -10.44 -5.64 6.90
CA PRO A 144 -11.21 -6.87 6.69
C PRO A 144 -10.73 -7.70 5.50
N ASP A 145 -10.21 -7.07 4.46
CA ASP A 145 -9.74 -7.70 3.23
C ASP A 145 -8.64 -6.87 2.54
N ILE A 146 -8.08 -7.42 1.46
CA ILE A 146 -6.98 -6.81 0.71
C ILE A 146 -7.37 -5.49 0.05
N GLU A 147 -8.58 -5.35 -0.47
CA GLU A 147 -9.05 -4.15 -1.14
C GLU A 147 -9.14 -2.98 -0.17
N LYS A 148 -9.76 -3.18 0.99
CA LYS A 148 -9.83 -2.15 2.04
C LYS A 148 -8.48 -1.86 2.66
N ARG A 149 -7.58 -2.84 2.72
CA ARG A 149 -6.20 -2.64 3.12
C ARG A 149 -5.44 -1.73 2.15
N LEU A 150 -5.55 -1.97 0.85
CA LEU A 150 -4.94 -1.13 -0.18
C LEU A 150 -5.54 0.27 -0.19
N GLU A 151 -6.86 0.39 -0.03
CA GLU A 151 -7.52 1.69 0.11
C GLU A 151 -7.00 2.45 1.34
N ALA A 152 -6.85 1.79 2.48
CA ALA A 152 -6.32 2.42 3.69
C ALA A 152 -4.93 3.03 3.47
N PHE A 153 -4.04 2.38 2.73
CA PHE A 153 -2.72 2.92 2.39
C PHE A 153 -2.81 4.23 1.61
N VAL A 154 -3.61 4.27 0.54
CA VAL A 154 -3.70 5.46 -0.32
C VAL A 154 -4.54 6.59 0.30
N ARG A 155 -5.44 6.26 1.23
CA ARG A 155 -6.20 7.25 2.00
C ARG A 155 -5.36 7.92 3.08
N LEU A 156 -4.52 7.13 3.74
CA LEU A 156 -3.71 7.56 4.88
C LEU A 156 -2.39 8.20 4.45
N GLY A 157 -1.78 7.66 3.38
CA GLY A 157 -0.48 8.08 2.86
C GLY A 157 -0.50 9.43 2.16
N HIS A 158 0.64 10.12 2.23
CA HIS A 158 0.89 11.37 1.51
C HIS A 158 1.80 11.15 0.30
N GLY A 159 2.52 10.04 0.27
CA GLY A 159 3.33 9.56 -0.83
C GLY A 159 3.64 8.09 -0.67
N VAL A 160 4.08 7.46 -1.75
CA VAL A 160 4.36 6.01 -1.81
C VAL A 160 5.78 5.78 -2.29
N MET A 161 6.53 4.97 -1.55
CA MET A 161 7.82 4.42 -1.98
C MET A 161 7.69 2.93 -2.25
N VAL A 162 8.18 2.50 -3.41
CA VAL A 162 8.11 1.10 -3.81
C VAL A 162 9.54 0.57 -3.98
N PHE A 163 9.84 -0.50 -3.26
CA PHE A 163 11.09 -1.25 -3.36
C PHE A 163 10.90 -2.47 -4.26
N PRO A 164 11.99 -3.08 -4.74
CA PRO A 164 11.88 -4.33 -5.48
C PRO A 164 11.08 -5.40 -4.74
N GLY A 165 10.27 -6.15 -5.49
CA GLY A 165 9.43 -7.19 -4.93
C GLY A 165 8.86 -8.11 -6.02
N GLY A 166 7.99 -9.04 -5.61
CA GLY A 166 7.35 -10.01 -6.48
C GLY A 166 5.98 -9.59 -7.00
N ALA A 167 5.13 -10.58 -7.29
CA ALA A 167 3.79 -10.40 -7.84
C ALA A 167 2.89 -9.51 -6.96
N GLY A 168 2.98 -9.65 -5.62
CA GLY A 168 2.21 -8.79 -4.71
C GLY A 168 2.60 -7.32 -4.82
N THR A 169 3.89 -6.99 -5.00
CA THR A 169 4.34 -5.61 -5.22
C THR A 169 3.86 -5.07 -6.57
N ALA A 170 3.83 -5.92 -7.62
CA ALA A 170 3.25 -5.54 -8.90
C ALA A 170 1.74 -5.30 -8.79
N GLU A 171 1.03 -6.09 -8.00
CA GLU A 171 -0.39 -5.89 -7.67
C GLU A 171 -0.62 -4.51 -7.00
N GLU A 172 0.22 -4.15 -6.02
CA GLU A 172 0.18 -2.85 -5.34
C GLU A 172 0.45 -1.68 -6.32
N ILE A 173 1.42 -1.82 -7.22
CA ILE A 173 1.71 -0.79 -8.25
C ILE A 173 0.51 -0.64 -9.19
N LEU A 174 -0.08 -1.74 -9.67
CA LEU A 174 -1.24 -1.70 -10.58
C LEU A 174 -2.48 -1.12 -9.90
N TYR A 175 -2.70 -1.42 -8.62
CA TYR A 175 -3.75 -0.79 -7.81
C TYR A 175 -3.59 0.73 -7.79
N LEU A 176 -2.40 1.18 -7.45
CA LEU A 176 -2.08 2.60 -7.34
C LEU A 176 -2.20 3.33 -8.69
N LEU A 177 -1.65 2.74 -9.75
CA LEU A 177 -1.72 3.31 -11.10
C LEU A 177 -3.15 3.35 -11.63
N GLY A 178 -3.95 2.31 -11.36
CA GLY A 178 -5.36 2.34 -11.74
C GLY A 178 -6.12 3.51 -11.12
N ILE A 179 -5.81 3.85 -9.87
CA ILE A 179 -6.38 5.04 -9.22
C ILE A 179 -5.82 6.33 -9.84
N LEU A 180 -4.50 6.43 -10.03
CA LEU A 180 -3.86 7.66 -10.51
C LEU A 180 -4.10 7.95 -11.99
N LEU A 181 -4.46 6.94 -12.79
CA LEU A 181 -4.81 7.06 -14.21
C LEU A 181 -6.30 7.37 -14.44
N ASP A 182 -7.12 7.30 -13.38
CA ASP A 182 -8.51 7.74 -13.47
C ASP A 182 -8.55 9.26 -13.75
N PRO A 183 -9.28 9.71 -14.80
CA PRO A 183 -9.42 11.14 -15.11
C PRO A 183 -9.91 11.99 -13.95
N GLU A 184 -10.76 11.42 -13.06
CA GLU A 184 -11.25 12.13 -11.88
C GLU A 184 -10.13 12.42 -10.85
N ASN A 185 -9.03 11.68 -10.90
CA ASN A 185 -7.84 11.86 -10.04
C ASN A 185 -6.70 12.63 -10.73
N ALA A 186 -6.91 13.17 -11.93
CA ALA A 186 -5.84 13.81 -12.71
C ALA A 186 -5.10 14.91 -11.93
N GLN A 187 -5.82 15.64 -11.08
CA GLN A 187 -5.30 16.74 -10.26
C GLN A 187 -4.90 16.33 -8.84
N GLN A 188 -5.08 15.05 -8.46
CA GLN A 188 -4.75 14.59 -7.12
C GLN A 188 -3.24 14.27 -7.03
N PRO A 189 -2.46 15.01 -6.23
CA PRO A 189 -1.05 14.70 -6.04
C PRO A 189 -0.91 13.52 -5.06
N LEU A 190 -0.34 12.45 -5.55
CA LEU A 190 0.14 11.34 -4.75
C LEU A 190 1.48 10.89 -5.36
N PRO A 191 2.61 11.39 -4.86
CA PRO A 191 3.93 11.08 -5.39
C PRO A 191 4.26 9.61 -5.20
N VAL A 192 4.81 8.99 -6.25
CA VAL A 192 5.24 7.59 -6.25
C VAL A 192 6.71 7.53 -6.68
N ILE A 193 7.55 6.98 -5.80
CA ILE A 193 8.98 6.80 -6.07
C ILE A 193 9.33 5.32 -5.98
N LEU A 194 9.87 4.77 -7.08
CA LEU A 194 10.45 3.44 -7.13
C LEU A 194 11.94 3.57 -6.80
N THR A 195 12.42 2.81 -5.82
CA THR A 195 13.82 2.91 -5.37
C THR A 195 14.35 1.58 -4.85
N GLY A 196 15.62 1.32 -5.07
CA GLY A 196 16.30 0.09 -4.67
C GLY A 196 17.81 0.25 -4.78
N PRO A 197 18.61 -0.76 -4.43
CA PRO A 197 20.04 -0.77 -4.69
C PRO A 197 20.35 -0.43 -6.14
N LYS A 198 21.59 -0.04 -6.42
CA LYS A 198 22.01 0.34 -7.77
C LYS A 198 21.71 -0.76 -8.80
N ASP A 199 21.88 -2.02 -8.41
CA ASP A 199 21.66 -3.17 -9.27
C ASP A 199 20.17 -3.47 -9.54
N SER A 200 19.26 -2.78 -8.84
CA SER A 200 17.82 -2.85 -9.12
C SER A 200 17.39 -2.12 -10.40
N GLY A 201 18.31 -1.46 -11.11
CA GLY A 201 18.01 -0.75 -12.36
C GLY A 201 17.30 -1.64 -13.38
N ALA A 202 17.81 -2.84 -13.64
CA ALA A 202 17.22 -3.80 -14.57
C ALA A 202 15.82 -4.29 -14.14
N TYR A 203 15.54 -4.38 -12.83
CA TYR A 203 14.21 -4.67 -12.32
C TYR A 203 13.23 -3.55 -12.65
N PHE A 204 13.60 -2.30 -12.38
CA PHE A 204 12.74 -1.15 -12.64
C PHE A 204 12.55 -0.90 -14.13
N GLU A 205 13.54 -1.15 -14.97
CA GLU A 205 13.40 -1.13 -16.43
C GLU A 205 12.35 -2.14 -16.92
N ARG A 206 12.35 -3.37 -16.41
CA ARG A 206 11.32 -4.36 -16.73
C ARG A 206 9.93 -3.94 -16.27
N ILE A 207 9.81 -3.37 -15.06
CA ILE A 207 8.54 -2.82 -14.58
C ILE A 207 8.06 -1.67 -15.50
N ALA A 208 8.95 -0.75 -15.87
CA ALA A 208 8.63 0.35 -16.77
C ALA A 208 8.17 -0.15 -18.15
N GLN A 209 8.90 -1.11 -18.74
CA GLN A 209 8.53 -1.72 -20.02
C GLN A 209 7.18 -2.44 -19.95
N PHE A 210 6.92 -3.19 -18.87
CA PHE A 210 5.64 -3.84 -18.65
C PHE A 210 4.50 -2.82 -18.56
N LEU A 211 4.66 -1.76 -17.78
CA LEU A 211 3.67 -0.71 -17.61
C LEU A 211 3.42 0.07 -18.91
N GLU A 212 4.47 0.43 -19.64
CA GLU A 212 4.35 1.10 -20.92
C GLU A 212 3.65 0.22 -21.95
N GLY A 213 4.02 -1.07 -22.01
CA GLY A 213 3.45 -2.05 -22.91
C GLY A 213 2.01 -2.45 -22.63
N THR A 214 1.50 -2.22 -21.43
CA THR A 214 0.13 -2.55 -20.99
C THR A 214 -0.73 -1.31 -20.82
N VAL A 215 -0.54 -0.55 -19.76
CA VAL A 215 -1.38 0.61 -19.38
C VAL A 215 -0.94 1.92 -20.04
N GLY A 216 0.21 1.92 -20.73
CA GLY A 216 0.66 3.02 -21.58
C GLY A 216 1.60 4.02 -20.89
N LYS A 217 2.14 4.95 -21.69
CA LYS A 217 3.13 5.96 -21.25
C LYS A 217 2.64 6.87 -20.11
N ALA A 218 1.34 7.09 -20.01
CA ALA A 218 0.76 7.91 -18.95
C ALA A 218 1.04 7.33 -17.55
N ALA A 219 1.19 6.01 -17.43
CA ALA A 219 1.56 5.36 -16.18
C ALA A 219 2.98 5.75 -15.73
N LEU A 220 3.94 5.81 -16.67
CA LEU A 220 5.31 6.19 -16.36
C LEU A 220 5.42 7.64 -15.89
N ALA A 221 4.57 8.54 -16.40
CA ALA A 221 4.53 9.93 -15.99
C ALA A 221 4.07 10.11 -14.51
N ARG A 222 3.45 9.08 -13.92
CA ARG A 222 3.05 9.06 -12.51
C ARG A 222 4.13 8.53 -11.56
N LEU A 223 5.23 8.01 -12.11
CA LEU A 223 6.28 7.35 -11.36
C LEU A 223 7.60 8.11 -11.50
N ARG A 224 8.40 8.10 -10.43
CA ARG A 224 9.81 8.49 -10.46
C ARG A 224 10.66 7.28 -10.08
N ILE A 225 11.74 7.03 -10.80
CA ILE A 225 12.65 5.91 -10.54
C ILE A 225 13.99 6.48 -10.08
N VAL A 226 14.39 6.17 -8.86
CA VAL A 226 15.60 6.71 -8.21
C VAL A 226 16.40 5.54 -7.62
N PRO A 227 17.13 4.76 -8.42
CA PRO A 227 17.94 3.63 -7.92
C PRO A 227 19.26 4.12 -7.33
N GLY A 228 19.76 3.40 -6.31
CA GLY A 228 21.10 3.56 -5.77
C GLY A 228 21.33 4.75 -4.83
N ASP A 229 20.38 5.68 -4.71
CA ASP A 229 20.53 6.87 -3.88
C ASP A 229 19.37 7.05 -2.87
N PRO A 230 19.53 6.51 -1.64
CA PRO A 230 18.52 6.63 -0.59
C PRO A 230 18.24 8.08 -0.16
N ALA A 231 19.28 8.93 -0.15
CA ALA A 231 19.17 10.31 0.28
C ALA A 231 18.39 11.15 -0.73
N GLU A 232 18.65 10.94 -2.02
CA GLU A 232 17.94 11.60 -3.11
C GLU A 232 16.47 11.14 -3.19
N ALA A 233 16.20 9.84 -3.06
CA ALA A 233 14.85 9.31 -3.02
C ALA A 233 14.03 9.95 -1.88
N ALA A 234 14.59 10.02 -0.68
CA ALA A 234 13.94 10.64 0.47
C ALA A 234 13.80 12.16 0.33
N ARG A 235 14.77 12.84 -0.30
CA ARG A 235 14.72 14.27 -0.58
C ARG A 235 13.59 14.61 -1.55
N GLN A 236 13.49 13.87 -2.66
CA GLN A 236 12.40 14.05 -3.64
C GLN A 236 11.03 13.77 -3.01
N MET A 237 10.91 12.72 -2.19
CA MET A 237 9.68 12.43 -1.47
C MET A 237 9.30 13.61 -0.56
N SER A 238 10.22 14.09 0.26
CA SER A 238 9.97 15.21 1.17
C SER A 238 9.50 16.47 0.44
N GLN A 239 10.11 16.80 -0.70
CA GLN A 239 9.69 17.93 -1.53
C GLN A 239 8.29 17.73 -2.09
N SER A 240 7.98 16.53 -2.61
CA SER A 240 6.65 16.24 -3.15
C SER A 240 5.56 16.28 -2.07
N LEU A 241 5.88 15.96 -0.83
CA LEU A 241 4.91 16.06 0.26
C LEU A 241 4.52 17.51 0.59
N GLU A 242 5.39 18.49 0.33
CA GLU A 242 5.02 19.91 0.42
C GLU A 242 3.93 20.26 -0.60
N GLU A 243 4.04 19.75 -1.83
CA GLU A 243 3.04 19.93 -2.88
C GLU A 243 1.71 19.28 -2.50
N VAL A 244 1.74 18.06 -1.94
CA VAL A 244 0.55 17.37 -1.42
C VAL A 244 -0.13 18.19 -0.32
N ARG A 245 0.65 18.69 0.64
CA ARG A 245 0.17 19.51 1.75
C ARG A 245 -0.53 20.77 1.25
N GLU A 246 0.12 21.47 0.32
CA GLU A 246 -0.41 22.70 -0.26
C GLU A 246 -1.68 22.45 -1.08
N HIS A 247 -1.72 21.35 -1.85
CA HIS A 247 -2.90 20.95 -2.61
C HIS A 247 -4.08 20.65 -1.68
N ARG A 248 -3.89 19.82 -0.65
CA ARG A 248 -4.96 19.49 0.30
C ARG A 248 -5.48 20.72 1.05
N ARG A 249 -4.57 21.65 1.40
CA ARG A 249 -4.95 22.92 2.01
C ARG A 249 -5.84 23.75 1.07
N ARG A 250 -5.46 23.90 -0.20
CA ARG A 250 -6.25 24.64 -1.19
C ARG A 250 -7.58 23.99 -1.52
N ALA A 251 -7.60 22.67 -1.57
CA ALA A 251 -8.80 21.88 -1.85
C ALA A 251 -9.71 21.73 -0.61
N ASN A 252 -9.31 22.25 0.54
CA ASN A 252 -9.99 22.04 1.82
C ASN A 252 -10.21 20.57 2.16
N ASP A 253 -9.23 19.70 1.79
CA ASP A 253 -9.24 18.28 2.11
C ASP A 253 -8.51 18.01 3.43
N SER A 254 -8.85 16.90 4.06
CA SER A 254 -8.20 16.47 5.30
C SER A 254 -6.72 16.12 5.08
N TYR A 255 -5.86 16.56 5.99
CA TYR A 255 -4.45 16.15 5.96
C TYR A 255 -4.23 14.67 6.29
N ASN A 256 -5.11 14.06 7.06
CA ASN A 256 -4.91 12.72 7.60
C ASN A 256 -5.72 11.63 6.90
N PHE A 257 -6.58 12.02 5.96
CA PHE A 257 -7.35 11.08 5.14
C PHE A 257 -7.72 11.74 3.82
N ASN A 258 -7.32 11.13 2.71
CA ASN A 258 -7.55 11.67 1.37
C ASN A 258 -9.00 11.39 0.91
N TRP A 259 -9.94 12.27 1.26
CA TRP A 259 -11.35 12.13 0.89
C TRP A 259 -11.61 12.38 -0.59
N LEU A 260 -10.85 13.28 -1.21
CA LEU A 260 -11.05 13.69 -2.60
C LEU A 260 -10.56 12.64 -3.62
N LEU A 261 -9.72 11.69 -3.19
CA LEU A 261 -9.26 10.62 -4.05
C LEU A 261 -10.44 9.71 -4.44
N ARG A 262 -10.73 9.62 -5.74
CA ARG A 262 -11.77 8.74 -6.27
C ARG A 262 -11.22 7.33 -6.44
N ILE A 263 -11.90 6.36 -5.85
CA ILE A 263 -11.58 4.94 -6.00
C ILE A 263 -12.81 4.24 -6.56
N ARG A 264 -12.65 3.59 -7.70
CA ARG A 264 -13.76 2.90 -8.37
C ARG A 264 -14.08 1.57 -7.71
N PRO A 265 -15.30 1.05 -7.88
CA PRO A 265 -15.72 -0.25 -7.31
C PRO A 265 -14.74 -1.38 -7.60
N ASP A 266 -14.14 -1.39 -8.79
CA ASP A 266 -13.14 -2.39 -9.21
C ASP A 266 -11.91 -2.50 -8.31
N PHE A 267 -11.64 -1.46 -7.53
CA PHE A 267 -10.54 -1.42 -6.55
C PHE A 267 -10.99 -1.55 -5.10
N GLN A 268 -12.29 -1.55 -4.82
CA GLN A 268 -12.84 -1.60 -3.47
C GLN A 268 -13.59 -2.90 -3.16
N LEU A 269 -14.21 -3.50 -4.20
CA LEU A 269 -14.96 -4.75 -4.04
C LEU A 269 -14.00 -5.94 -4.10
N PRO A 270 -14.13 -6.90 -3.16
CA PRO A 270 -13.32 -8.11 -3.17
C PRO A 270 -13.44 -8.86 -4.49
N PHE A 271 -12.29 -9.34 -4.98
CA PHE A 271 -12.20 -10.18 -6.16
C PHE A 271 -11.88 -11.60 -5.75
N GLU A 272 -12.84 -12.51 -5.94
CA GLU A 272 -12.62 -13.92 -5.71
C GLU A 272 -11.85 -14.54 -6.87
N VAL A 273 -10.71 -15.14 -6.59
CA VAL A 273 -9.86 -15.81 -7.58
C VAL A 273 -10.34 -17.23 -7.78
N THR A 274 -11.04 -17.46 -8.91
CA THR A 274 -11.46 -18.77 -9.39
C THR A 274 -11.09 -18.93 -10.86
N HIS A 275 -11.15 -20.15 -11.41
CA HIS A 275 -10.95 -20.36 -12.85
C HIS A 275 -11.96 -19.57 -13.69
N GLU A 276 -13.19 -19.47 -13.22
CA GLU A 276 -14.29 -18.76 -13.90
C GLU A 276 -14.03 -17.25 -13.90
N THR A 277 -13.69 -16.66 -12.76
CA THR A 277 -13.42 -15.22 -12.67
C THR A 277 -12.15 -14.82 -13.40
N MET A 278 -11.11 -15.65 -13.37
CA MET A 278 -9.87 -15.41 -14.10
C MET A 278 -10.08 -15.44 -15.60
N ARG A 279 -10.82 -16.42 -16.14
CA ARG A 279 -11.19 -16.51 -17.56
C ARG A 279 -12.04 -15.33 -18.03
N ALA A 280 -12.84 -14.76 -17.15
CA ALA A 280 -13.72 -13.62 -17.46
C ALA A 280 -12.98 -12.27 -17.46
N LEU A 281 -11.68 -12.22 -17.10
CA LEU A 281 -10.92 -10.97 -17.11
C LEU A 281 -10.73 -10.45 -18.53
N ASP A 282 -11.16 -9.20 -18.76
CA ASP A 282 -10.86 -8.49 -19.99
C ASP A 282 -9.48 -7.80 -19.85
N LEU A 283 -8.48 -8.32 -20.57
CA LEU A 283 -7.11 -7.79 -20.59
C LEU A 283 -6.78 -7.10 -21.91
N HIS A 284 -7.79 -6.66 -22.64
CA HIS A 284 -7.62 -6.05 -23.95
C HIS A 284 -7.08 -4.60 -23.85
N ARG A 285 -6.09 -4.26 -24.68
CA ARG A 285 -5.42 -2.95 -24.69
C ARG A 285 -6.31 -1.78 -25.10
N SER A 286 -7.50 -2.03 -25.64
CA SER A 286 -8.49 -0.98 -25.97
C SER A 286 -9.22 -0.44 -24.76
N LEU A 287 -9.12 -1.10 -23.62
CA LEU A 287 -9.69 -0.61 -22.37
C LEU A 287 -9.03 0.72 -21.93
N PRO A 288 -9.78 1.60 -21.28
CA PRO A 288 -9.18 2.74 -20.58
C PRO A 288 -8.06 2.26 -19.64
N PRO A 289 -6.91 2.97 -19.57
CA PRO A 289 -5.76 2.53 -18.79
C PRO A 289 -6.07 2.18 -17.32
N TYR A 290 -6.96 2.91 -16.68
CA TYR A 290 -7.36 2.64 -15.30
C TYR A 290 -8.15 1.32 -15.15
N GLN A 291 -8.98 0.96 -16.13
CA GLN A 291 -9.72 -0.30 -16.13
C GLN A 291 -8.80 -1.49 -16.44
N LEU A 292 -7.90 -1.32 -17.41
CA LEU A 292 -6.90 -2.35 -17.70
C LEU A 292 -5.99 -2.60 -16.49
N ALA A 293 -5.59 -1.54 -15.78
CA ALA A 293 -4.81 -1.67 -14.54
C ALA A 293 -5.58 -2.45 -13.45
N ALA A 294 -6.91 -2.24 -13.32
CA ALA A 294 -7.74 -2.99 -12.39
C ALA A 294 -7.78 -4.50 -12.75
N ASN A 295 -7.97 -4.81 -14.02
CA ASN A 295 -8.02 -6.20 -14.46
C ASN A 295 -6.65 -6.90 -14.41
N LEU A 296 -5.55 -6.19 -14.74
CA LEU A 296 -4.19 -6.68 -14.54
C LEU A 296 -3.90 -6.93 -13.06
N ARG A 297 -4.31 -6.03 -12.16
CA ARG A 297 -4.20 -6.25 -10.73
C ARG A 297 -4.88 -7.56 -10.31
N ARG A 298 -6.11 -7.82 -10.79
CA ARG A 298 -6.84 -9.07 -10.53
C ARG A 298 -6.10 -10.30 -11.07
N ALA A 299 -5.46 -10.18 -12.23
CA ALA A 299 -4.62 -11.24 -12.77
C ALA A 299 -3.40 -11.52 -11.88
N PHE A 300 -2.75 -10.48 -11.33
CA PHE A 300 -1.66 -10.63 -10.36
C PHE A 300 -2.14 -11.20 -9.02
N SER A 301 -3.36 -10.87 -8.56
CA SER A 301 -3.99 -11.55 -7.42
C SER A 301 -4.15 -13.05 -7.68
N GLY A 302 -4.45 -13.46 -8.92
CA GLY A 302 -4.46 -14.87 -9.33
C GLY A 302 -3.09 -15.53 -9.17
N ILE A 303 -2.02 -14.87 -9.59
CA ILE A 303 -0.64 -15.36 -9.41
C ILE A 303 -0.31 -15.53 -7.93
N VAL A 304 -0.62 -14.52 -7.09
CA VAL A 304 -0.38 -14.59 -5.64
C VAL A 304 -1.20 -15.71 -5.01
N THR A 305 -2.49 -15.80 -5.35
CA THR A 305 -3.39 -16.83 -4.79
C THR A 305 -2.94 -18.23 -5.16
N GLY A 306 -2.59 -18.46 -6.43
CA GLY A 306 -2.19 -19.78 -6.89
C GLY A 306 -0.81 -20.26 -6.42
N ASN A 307 0.04 -19.34 -5.93
CA ASN A 307 1.39 -19.68 -5.45
C ASN A 307 1.54 -19.62 -3.92
N VAL A 308 0.62 -18.95 -3.21
CA VAL A 308 0.81 -18.67 -1.78
C VAL A 308 -0.38 -19.10 -0.93
N LYS A 309 -1.61 -19.00 -1.44
CA LYS A 309 -2.82 -19.31 -0.65
C LYS A 309 -3.24 -20.77 -0.85
N ASP A 310 -3.44 -21.50 0.25
CA ASP A 310 -3.80 -22.91 0.25
C ASP A 310 -4.97 -23.28 -0.69
N HIS A 311 -6.03 -22.48 -0.70
CA HIS A 311 -7.19 -22.73 -1.56
C HIS A 311 -6.87 -22.58 -3.04
N GLY A 312 -6.04 -21.59 -3.40
CA GLY A 312 -5.62 -21.37 -4.77
C GLY A 312 -4.66 -22.46 -5.27
N ILE A 313 -3.71 -22.88 -4.44
CA ILE A 313 -2.80 -24.00 -4.72
C ILE A 313 -3.62 -25.27 -5.01
N LYS A 314 -4.55 -25.61 -4.11
CA LYS A 314 -5.44 -26.78 -4.28
C LYS A 314 -6.32 -26.69 -5.53
N ALA A 315 -6.80 -25.48 -5.87
CA ALA A 315 -7.60 -25.29 -7.10
C ALA A 315 -6.77 -25.54 -8.36
N ILE A 316 -5.50 -25.08 -8.39
CA ILE A 316 -4.58 -25.32 -9.50
C ILE A 316 -4.17 -26.79 -9.58
N GLU A 317 -3.90 -27.45 -8.45
CA GLU A 317 -3.60 -28.89 -8.41
C GLU A 317 -4.75 -29.72 -8.95
N ALA A 318 -6.00 -29.34 -8.67
CA ALA A 318 -7.19 -30.09 -9.10
C ALA A 318 -7.60 -29.84 -10.54
N ARG A 319 -7.42 -28.61 -11.08
CA ARG A 319 -8.00 -28.17 -12.37
C ARG A 319 -6.96 -27.64 -13.38
N GLY A 320 -5.68 -27.59 -13.01
CA GLY A 320 -4.62 -26.95 -13.79
C GLY A 320 -4.53 -25.43 -13.57
N PRO A 321 -3.61 -24.73 -14.28
CA PRO A 321 -3.44 -23.30 -14.14
C PRO A 321 -4.69 -22.51 -14.55
N TYR A 322 -4.80 -21.28 -14.11
CA TYR A 322 -5.82 -20.35 -14.57
C TYR A 322 -5.54 -19.97 -16.04
N GLU A 323 -6.54 -20.11 -16.91
CA GLU A 323 -6.48 -19.81 -18.36
C GLU A 323 -7.28 -18.55 -18.69
#